data_a69e91b62b806c5192ecf4d43da75d0e
#
_entry.id   a69e91b62b806c5192ecf4d43da75d0e
#
_cell.length_a   1.000
_cell.length_b   1.000
_cell.length_c   1.000
_cell.angle_alpha   90.00
_cell.angle_beta   90.00
_cell.angle_gamma   90.00
#
_symmetry.space_group_name_H-M   'P 1'
#
loop_
_entity.id
_entity.type
_entity.pdbx_description
1 polymer ?
#
loop_
_entity_poly.entity_id
_entity_poly.type
_entity_poly.pdbx_seq_one_letter_code
_entity_poly.pdbx_strand_id
1 'polypeptide(L)'
;MITYLVGGAVRDRLLGLQAGDRDYVVVGETPDSMLARGFKPVGADFPVFLHPQTGEEYALARTERKTAPGYKGFVFHADASVSLEQDLARRDFTLNAIAQDESGHLVDPYHGQRDIEARIIRHVSGAFSEDPLRVLRGARFMARFAHLGFRLADETLELMRGMVLAGELDHLVPERVWQELSGALRTNRPSAFLQTLRRTGALNVLLPEVDALYGVPQRIEFHPEIDAGIHTEMVCDMSARLAPGEDLIGFAALVHDLGKALTDPSGWPKHITHEHLGVPAVEAVCARFKMPAAHRALAVHGCREHLNIHRLDELRPETVHDLLQRIDAFRRPERVRQLALICEADKRGRLGLSEAEYPNGKLLV
;
A
#
# COMPACT_ATOMS: atom_id res chain seq x y z
N MET A 1 19.59 -7.93 30.35
CA MET A 1 18.72 -7.54 29.23
C MET A 1 19.50 -6.59 28.35
N ILE A 2 19.73 -6.94 27.11
CA ILE A 2 20.35 -6.05 26.13
C ILE A 2 19.26 -5.66 25.14
N THR A 3 19.07 -4.36 24.93
CA THR A 3 18.00 -3.82 24.08
C THR A 3 18.57 -3.03 22.92
N TYR A 4 17.94 -3.15 21.79
CA TYR A 4 18.30 -2.41 20.57
C TYR A 4 17.05 -1.80 19.95
N LEU A 5 17.11 -0.51 19.64
CA LEU A 5 16.12 0.13 18.75
C LEU A 5 16.34 -0.41 17.33
N VAL A 6 15.27 -0.79 16.62
CA VAL A 6 15.39 -1.46 15.32
C VAL A 6 14.37 -0.97 14.29
N GLY A 7 14.56 -1.36 13.04
CA GLY A 7 13.57 -1.24 11.99
C GLY A 7 13.29 0.19 11.53
N GLY A 8 12.00 0.53 11.45
CA GLY A 8 11.52 1.80 10.88
C GLY A 8 12.10 3.05 11.54
N ALA A 9 12.19 3.07 12.86
CA ALA A 9 12.69 4.23 13.60
C ALA A 9 14.16 4.54 13.30
N VAL A 10 15.02 3.50 13.22
CA VAL A 10 16.45 3.66 12.88
C VAL A 10 16.59 4.13 11.43
N ARG A 11 15.92 3.45 10.49
CA ARG A 11 15.92 3.81 9.07
C ARG A 11 15.47 5.24 8.84
N ASP A 12 14.31 5.65 9.38
CA ASP A 12 13.72 6.96 9.13
C ASP A 12 14.62 8.08 9.67
N ARG A 13 15.27 7.86 10.84
CA ARG A 13 16.27 8.77 11.37
C ARG A 13 17.50 8.90 10.45
N LEU A 14 18.01 7.78 9.91
CA LEU A 14 19.13 7.81 8.96
C LEU A 14 18.78 8.52 7.65
N LEU A 15 17.51 8.52 7.28
CA LEU A 15 16.99 9.26 6.13
C LEU A 15 16.66 10.74 6.43
N GLY A 16 16.79 11.18 7.69
CA GLY A 16 16.36 12.52 8.10
C GLY A 16 14.85 12.73 8.11
N LEU A 17 14.08 11.64 8.15
CA LEU A 17 12.63 11.64 8.23
C LEU A 17 12.14 11.64 9.67
N GLN A 18 10.92 12.10 9.91
CA GLN A 18 10.30 11.94 11.22
C GLN A 18 10.16 10.45 11.54
N ALA A 19 10.78 10.01 12.63
CA ALA A 19 10.65 8.63 13.08
C ALA A 19 9.22 8.36 13.55
N GLY A 20 8.69 7.20 13.15
CA GLY A 20 7.43 6.67 13.67
C GLY A 20 7.60 5.96 15.01
N ASP A 21 6.82 4.91 15.22
CA ASP A 21 6.85 4.09 16.43
C ASP A 21 8.24 3.48 16.65
N ARG A 22 8.60 3.32 17.93
CA ARG A 22 9.85 2.74 18.34
C ARG A 22 9.67 1.28 18.69
N ASP A 23 10.30 0.41 17.91
CA ASP A 23 10.33 -1.02 18.12
C ASP A 23 11.72 -1.42 18.69
N TYR A 24 11.69 -2.24 19.74
CA TYR A 24 12.93 -2.72 20.36
C TYR A 24 13.06 -4.24 20.21
N VAL A 25 14.28 -4.70 19.97
CA VAL A 25 14.66 -6.11 20.09
C VAL A 25 15.39 -6.33 21.40
N VAL A 26 15.00 -7.38 22.10
CA VAL A 26 15.62 -7.81 23.37
C VAL A 26 16.39 -9.09 23.14
N VAL A 27 17.67 -9.08 23.50
CA VAL A 27 18.57 -10.22 23.37
C VAL A 27 18.93 -10.77 24.76
N GLY A 28 19.02 -12.11 24.86
CA GLY A 28 19.42 -12.79 26.09
C GLY A 28 18.36 -12.91 27.16
N GLU A 29 17.08 -12.76 26.80
CA GLU A 29 15.95 -12.88 27.71
C GLU A 29 14.95 -13.94 27.23
N THR A 30 14.07 -14.35 28.13
CA THR A 30 12.98 -15.31 27.89
C THR A 30 11.63 -14.63 28.14
N PRO A 31 10.50 -15.19 27.66
CA PRO A 31 9.18 -14.68 28.00
C PRO A 31 8.94 -14.52 29.50
N ASP A 32 9.35 -15.51 30.28
CA ASP A 32 9.18 -15.50 31.75
C ASP A 32 9.98 -14.38 32.40
N SER A 33 11.21 -14.12 31.93
CA SER A 33 12.03 -13.03 32.44
C SER A 33 11.46 -11.66 32.13
N MET A 34 10.82 -11.50 30.95
CA MET A 34 10.13 -10.26 30.56
C MET A 34 8.90 -10.03 31.47
N LEU A 35 8.10 -11.07 31.72
CA LEU A 35 6.97 -10.99 32.63
C LEU A 35 7.39 -10.62 34.07
N ALA A 36 8.46 -11.25 34.56
CA ALA A 36 9.02 -10.96 35.89
C ALA A 36 9.48 -9.48 36.02
N ARG A 37 9.87 -8.84 34.94
CA ARG A 37 10.22 -7.41 34.87
C ARG A 37 9.01 -6.47 34.69
N GLY A 38 7.78 -7.01 34.65
CA GLY A 38 6.56 -6.23 34.56
C GLY A 38 6.13 -5.86 33.13
N PHE A 39 6.81 -6.40 32.09
CA PHE A 39 6.38 -6.24 30.71
C PHE A 39 5.05 -6.99 30.46
N LYS A 40 4.18 -6.45 29.60
CA LYS A 40 2.88 -7.04 29.30
C LYS A 40 2.92 -7.70 27.91
N PRO A 41 2.58 -9.00 27.77
CA PRO A 41 2.58 -9.68 26.50
C PRO A 41 1.47 -9.13 25.58
N VAL A 42 1.75 -9.01 24.28
CA VAL A 42 0.83 -8.57 23.23
C VAL A 42 0.75 -9.65 22.14
N GLY A 43 -0.48 -10.08 21.81
CA GLY A 43 -0.69 -11.13 20.81
C GLY A 43 -0.49 -12.54 21.37
N ALA A 44 -1.13 -13.51 20.73
CA ALA A 44 -1.09 -14.92 21.15
C ALA A 44 0.09 -15.68 20.54
N ASP A 45 0.61 -15.24 19.40
CA ASP A 45 1.54 -16.02 18.57
C ASP A 45 2.97 -15.48 18.58
N PHE A 46 3.21 -14.27 19.10
CA PHE A 46 4.53 -13.62 19.03
C PHE A 46 5.03 -13.17 20.39
N PRO A 47 6.33 -13.35 20.70
CA PRO A 47 6.93 -12.88 21.95
C PRO A 47 7.20 -11.37 21.91
N VAL A 48 6.14 -10.57 21.74
CA VAL A 48 6.14 -9.11 21.81
C VAL A 48 5.54 -8.67 23.13
N PHE A 49 6.13 -7.67 23.74
CA PHE A 49 5.76 -7.15 25.05
C PHE A 49 5.68 -5.63 25.04
N LEU A 50 4.75 -5.06 25.79
CA LEU A 50 4.70 -3.62 26.02
C LEU A 50 5.52 -3.26 27.26
N HIS A 51 6.33 -2.22 27.13
CA HIS A 51 7.08 -1.67 28.26
C HIS A 51 6.10 -1.08 29.30
N PRO A 52 6.25 -1.39 30.60
CA PRO A 52 5.26 -1.07 31.63
C PRO A 52 5.01 0.42 31.85
N GLN A 53 5.96 1.28 31.48
CA GLN A 53 5.89 2.73 31.68
C GLN A 53 5.64 3.49 30.37
N THR A 54 6.33 3.10 29.26
CA THR A 54 6.28 3.86 27.99
C THR A 54 5.23 3.31 27.02
N GLY A 55 4.83 2.04 27.18
CA GLY A 55 3.93 1.36 26.23
C GLY A 55 4.58 1.01 24.90
N GLU A 56 5.88 1.24 24.72
CA GLU A 56 6.64 0.88 23.52
C GLU A 56 6.76 -0.64 23.39
N GLU A 57 6.91 -1.12 22.14
CA GLU A 57 6.96 -2.54 21.82
C GLU A 57 8.39 -3.09 21.93
N TYR A 58 8.51 -4.18 22.69
CA TYR A 58 9.76 -4.94 22.92
C TYR A 58 9.55 -6.38 22.45
N ALA A 59 10.21 -6.77 21.37
CA ALA A 59 10.19 -8.14 20.86
C ALA A 59 11.42 -8.91 21.31
N LEU A 60 11.29 -10.14 21.76
CA LEU A 60 12.43 -11.01 21.96
C LEU A 60 13.10 -11.34 20.63
N ALA A 61 14.42 -11.37 20.61
CA ALA A 61 15.18 -11.84 19.46
C ALA A 61 14.73 -13.26 19.13
N ARG A 62 14.44 -13.53 17.83
CA ARG A 62 13.89 -14.80 17.40
C ARG A 62 14.38 -15.19 16.03
N THR A 63 14.34 -16.50 15.78
CA THR A 63 14.41 -17.07 14.44
C THR A 63 13.04 -17.56 14.01
N GLU A 64 12.78 -17.56 12.72
CA GLU A 64 11.54 -18.05 12.13
C GLU A 64 11.88 -19.19 11.17
N ARG A 65 11.04 -20.22 11.14
CA ARG A 65 11.16 -21.31 10.18
C ARG A 65 9.81 -21.61 9.57
N LYS A 66 9.74 -21.55 8.24
CA LYS A 66 8.55 -21.95 7.48
C LYS A 66 8.40 -23.47 7.55
N THR A 67 7.27 -23.97 8.02
CA THR A 67 6.95 -25.41 8.13
C THR A 67 5.79 -25.82 7.24
N ALA A 68 5.00 -24.86 6.73
CA ALA A 68 3.89 -25.08 5.81
C ALA A 68 3.59 -23.81 4.99
N PRO A 69 2.85 -23.90 3.86
CA PRO A 69 2.38 -22.74 3.13
C PRO A 69 1.46 -21.85 3.96
N GLY A 70 1.50 -20.52 3.72
CA GLY A 70 0.62 -19.54 4.34
C GLY A 70 1.05 -19.04 5.73
N TYR A 71 0.27 -18.10 6.28
CA TYR A 71 0.59 -17.36 7.52
C TYR A 71 0.75 -18.24 8.77
N LYS A 72 0.00 -19.34 8.88
CA LYS A 72 0.09 -20.26 10.02
C LYS A 72 1.22 -21.29 9.91
N GLY A 73 1.99 -21.24 8.84
CA GLY A 73 3.09 -22.16 8.56
C GLY A 73 4.43 -21.79 9.15
N PHE A 74 4.48 -20.91 10.16
CA PHE A 74 5.73 -20.51 10.83
C PHE A 74 5.84 -21.08 12.21
N VAL A 75 7.02 -21.62 12.54
CA VAL A 75 7.44 -21.92 13.91
C VAL A 75 8.44 -20.86 14.33
N PHE A 76 8.15 -20.19 15.42
CA PHE A 76 9.00 -19.18 16.03
C PHE A 76 9.84 -19.84 17.13
N HIS A 77 11.11 -19.55 17.10
CA HIS A 77 12.03 -19.96 18.17
C HIS A 77 12.61 -18.69 18.78
N ALA A 78 12.20 -18.39 20.01
CA ALA A 78 12.66 -17.26 20.79
C ALA A 78 13.19 -17.78 22.11
N ASP A 79 14.49 -17.82 22.26
CA ASP A 79 15.17 -18.13 23.50
C ASP A 79 16.40 -17.23 23.70
N ALA A 80 17.00 -17.30 24.87
CA ALA A 80 18.13 -16.46 25.23
C ALA A 80 19.40 -16.67 24.35
N SER A 81 19.48 -17.74 23.56
CA SER A 81 20.61 -18.03 22.68
C SER A 81 20.54 -17.33 21.33
N VAL A 82 19.35 -16.80 20.94
CA VAL A 82 19.18 -16.12 19.67
C VAL A 82 19.93 -14.78 19.67
N SER A 83 20.87 -14.62 18.74
CA SER A 83 21.66 -13.40 18.62
C SER A 83 20.90 -12.29 17.89
N LEU A 84 21.34 -11.03 18.07
CA LEU A 84 20.84 -9.89 17.31
C LEU A 84 20.97 -10.10 15.80
N GLU A 85 22.09 -10.62 15.33
CA GLU A 85 22.35 -10.87 13.91
C GLU A 85 21.38 -11.87 13.32
N GLN A 86 21.02 -12.93 14.06
CA GLN A 86 20.02 -13.91 13.64
C GLN A 86 18.63 -13.27 13.53
N ASP A 87 18.25 -12.38 14.45
CA ASP A 87 16.99 -11.64 14.34
C ASP A 87 16.98 -10.69 13.13
N LEU A 88 18.09 -9.98 12.90
CA LEU A 88 18.21 -9.08 11.76
C LEU A 88 18.21 -9.83 10.41
N ALA A 89 18.79 -11.06 10.35
CA ALA A 89 18.86 -11.90 9.14
C ALA A 89 17.50 -12.26 8.55
N ARG A 90 16.47 -12.43 9.39
CA ARG A 90 15.13 -12.81 8.98
C ARG A 90 14.26 -11.63 8.54
N ARG A 91 14.72 -10.39 8.68
CA ARG A 91 13.97 -9.20 8.29
C ARG A 91 13.80 -9.10 6.78
N ASP A 92 12.87 -8.26 6.36
CA ASP A 92 12.51 -8.11 4.95
C ASP A 92 13.63 -7.44 4.13
N PHE A 93 14.07 -6.24 4.54
CA PHE A 93 15.00 -5.42 3.77
C PHE A 93 16.17 -4.95 4.64
N THR A 94 17.35 -4.79 4.02
CA THR A 94 18.58 -4.35 4.68
C THR A 94 18.41 -3.03 5.41
N LEU A 95 17.67 -2.08 4.83
CA LEU A 95 17.35 -0.79 5.43
C LEU A 95 16.50 -0.88 6.74
N ASN A 96 15.87 -2.03 6.99
CA ASN A 96 15.13 -2.34 8.22
C ASN A 96 15.90 -3.30 9.15
N ALA A 97 17.07 -3.79 8.71
CA ALA A 97 17.94 -4.73 9.45
C ALA A 97 19.12 -4.02 10.10
N ILE A 98 18.93 -2.78 10.52
CA ILE A 98 19.86 -1.96 11.27
C ILE A 98 19.33 -1.83 12.69
N ALA A 99 20.19 -2.06 13.66
CA ALA A 99 19.89 -1.90 15.08
C ALA A 99 20.73 -0.76 15.69
N GLN A 100 20.23 -0.15 16.75
CA GLN A 100 20.95 0.85 17.50
C GLN A 100 20.91 0.51 19.00
N ASP A 101 22.07 0.50 19.64
CA ASP A 101 22.18 0.31 21.08
C ASP A 101 21.84 1.60 21.87
N GLU A 102 21.82 1.48 23.20
CA GLU A 102 21.53 2.60 24.10
C GLU A 102 22.57 3.74 24.04
N SER A 103 23.81 3.45 23.62
CA SER A 103 24.85 4.46 23.41
C SER A 103 24.73 5.21 22.09
N GLY A 104 23.83 4.76 21.20
CA GLY A 104 23.64 5.29 19.87
C GLY A 104 24.50 4.63 18.80
N HIS A 105 25.30 3.61 19.13
CA HIS A 105 26.10 2.87 18.16
C HIS A 105 25.20 2.00 17.27
N LEU A 106 25.47 2.01 15.95
CA LEU A 106 24.73 1.22 14.96
C LEU A 106 25.36 -0.15 14.75
N VAL A 107 24.52 -1.18 14.81
CA VAL A 107 24.85 -2.56 14.45
C VAL A 107 24.19 -2.87 13.11
N ASP A 108 24.97 -3.04 12.07
CA ASP A 108 24.52 -3.16 10.67
C ASP A 108 25.25 -4.29 9.93
N PRO A 109 24.98 -5.56 10.28
CA PRO A 109 25.68 -6.70 9.69
C PRO A 109 25.30 -6.93 8.22
N TYR A 110 24.20 -6.34 7.74
CA TYR A 110 23.67 -6.53 6.39
C TYR A 110 23.81 -5.30 5.49
N HIS A 111 24.64 -4.33 5.90
CA HIS A 111 25.00 -3.14 5.12
C HIS A 111 23.80 -2.25 4.74
N GLY A 112 22.79 -2.17 5.60
CA GLY A 112 21.60 -1.35 5.39
C GLY A 112 21.90 0.13 5.25
N GLN A 113 22.91 0.67 5.97
CA GLN A 113 23.36 2.06 5.82
C GLN A 113 23.88 2.33 4.41
N ARG A 114 24.67 1.42 3.86
CA ARG A 114 25.18 1.53 2.48
C ARG A 114 24.03 1.53 1.46
N ASP A 115 23.03 0.67 1.65
CA ASP A 115 21.85 0.63 0.78
C ASP A 115 20.98 1.89 0.92
N ILE A 116 20.87 2.47 2.12
CA ILE A 116 20.21 3.77 2.35
C ILE A 116 20.94 4.88 1.58
N GLU A 117 22.26 4.97 1.67
CA GLU A 117 23.08 5.95 0.95
C GLU A 117 22.95 5.79 -0.57
N ALA A 118 22.96 4.54 -1.07
CA ALA A 118 22.80 4.20 -2.47
C ALA A 118 21.36 4.30 -2.98
N ARG A 119 20.39 4.58 -2.11
CA ARG A 119 18.94 4.59 -2.42
C ARG A 119 18.44 3.25 -2.97
N ILE A 120 18.83 2.15 -2.34
CA ILE A 120 18.48 0.79 -2.76
C ILE A 120 17.59 0.13 -1.69
N ILE A 121 16.54 -0.53 -2.12
CA ILE A 121 15.73 -1.45 -1.33
C ILE A 121 16.17 -2.86 -1.70
N ARG A 122 16.88 -3.52 -0.79
CA ARG A 122 17.46 -4.85 -0.96
C ARG A 122 16.93 -5.79 0.11
N HIS A 123 16.58 -7.02 -0.25
CA HIS A 123 16.25 -8.08 0.72
C HIS A 123 17.49 -8.47 1.54
N VAL A 124 17.27 -8.88 2.79
CA VAL A 124 18.39 -9.22 3.70
C VAL A 124 19.03 -10.55 3.35
N SER A 125 18.21 -11.59 3.15
CA SER A 125 18.66 -12.97 2.97
C SER A 125 17.62 -13.80 2.24
N GLY A 126 17.92 -15.10 2.00
CA GLY A 126 16.95 -16.06 1.44
C GLY A 126 15.69 -16.25 2.28
N ALA A 127 15.70 -15.90 3.57
CA ALA A 127 14.52 -15.89 4.42
C ALA A 127 13.42 -14.93 3.92
N PHE A 128 13.76 -14.01 3.01
CA PHE A 128 12.78 -13.15 2.34
C PHE A 128 11.64 -13.94 1.70
N SER A 129 11.94 -15.06 1.06
CA SER A 129 10.94 -15.92 0.39
C SER A 129 10.02 -16.68 1.34
N GLU A 130 10.28 -16.66 2.64
CA GLU A 130 9.43 -17.33 3.61
C GLU A 130 8.06 -16.65 3.78
N ASP A 131 7.99 -15.32 3.72
CA ASP A 131 6.72 -14.57 3.80
C ASP A 131 6.39 -13.87 2.46
N PRO A 132 5.41 -14.40 1.68
CA PRO A 132 5.02 -13.80 0.41
C PRO A 132 4.53 -12.35 0.51
N LEU A 133 4.07 -11.91 1.69
CA LEU A 133 3.66 -10.52 1.90
C LEU A 133 4.83 -9.54 1.67
N ARG A 134 6.07 -10.00 1.78
CA ARG A 134 7.26 -9.16 1.54
C ARG A 134 7.34 -8.61 0.13
N VAL A 135 6.69 -9.26 -0.85
CA VAL A 135 6.51 -8.71 -2.21
C VAL A 135 5.72 -7.41 -2.17
N LEU A 136 4.58 -7.40 -1.46
CA LEU A 136 3.75 -6.20 -1.31
C LEU A 136 4.44 -5.15 -0.44
N ARG A 137 5.13 -5.59 0.62
CA ARG A 137 5.93 -4.69 1.47
C ARG A 137 7.00 -3.96 0.66
N GLY A 138 7.70 -4.66 -0.26
CA GLY A 138 8.66 -4.06 -1.19
C GLY A 138 8.02 -3.02 -2.09
N ALA A 139 6.85 -3.34 -2.65
CA ALA A 139 6.07 -2.41 -3.45
C ALA A 139 5.63 -1.17 -2.64
N ARG A 140 5.20 -1.35 -1.38
CA ARG A 140 4.83 -0.24 -0.48
C ARG A 140 6.04 0.61 -0.09
N PHE A 141 7.22 0.02 0.11
CA PHE A 141 8.44 0.80 0.33
C PHE A 141 8.84 1.59 -0.91
N MET A 142 8.64 1.04 -2.12
CA MET A 142 8.80 1.81 -3.36
C MET A 142 7.85 3.00 -3.38
N ALA A 143 6.56 2.84 -3.08
CA ALA A 143 5.60 3.94 -2.99
C ALA A 143 6.02 5.01 -1.97
N ARG A 144 6.56 4.58 -0.83
CA ARG A 144 7.00 5.48 0.24
C ARG A 144 8.28 6.25 -0.10
N PHE A 145 9.23 5.62 -0.81
CA PHE A 145 10.59 6.17 -0.97
C PHE A 145 10.96 6.52 -2.41
N ALA A 146 10.09 6.27 -3.41
CA ALA A 146 10.37 6.61 -4.81
C ALA A 146 10.69 8.11 -5.00
N HIS A 147 9.99 8.99 -4.28
CA HIS A 147 10.24 10.43 -4.31
C HIS A 147 11.63 10.83 -3.77
N LEU A 148 12.28 9.95 -3.00
CA LEU A 148 13.66 10.11 -2.52
C LEU A 148 14.69 9.46 -3.45
N GLY A 149 14.26 8.93 -4.61
CA GLY A 149 15.14 8.30 -5.60
C GLY A 149 15.48 6.83 -5.30
N PHE A 150 14.75 6.16 -4.41
CA PHE A 150 14.95 4.74 -4.13
C PHE A 150 14.52 3.87 -5.30
N ARG A 151 15.23 2.74 -5.48
CA ARG A 151 14.92 1.67 -6.42
C ARG A 151 15.08 0.31 -5.76
N LEU A 152 14.38 -0.69 -6.28
CA LEU A 152 14.63 -2.08 -5.89
C LEU A 152 15.98 -2.54 -6.45
N ALA A 153 16.74 -3.32 -5.67
CA ALA A 153 17.86 -4.07 -6.18
C ALA A 153 17.39 -5.11 -7.21
N ASP A 154 18.18 -5.33 -8.27
CA ASP A 154 17.78 -6.23 -9.36
C ASP A 154 17.56 -7.66 -8.85
N GLU A 155 18.44 -8.16 -7.98
CA GLU A 155 18.31 -9.46 -7.35
C GLU A 155 17.08 -9.58 -6.44
N THR A 156 16.63 -8.48 -5.83
CA THR A 156 15.40 -8.46 -5.05
C THR A 156 14.17 -8.52 -5.96
N LEU A 157 14.19 -7.80 -7.06
CA LEU A 157 13.13 -7.84 -8.06
C LEU A 157 12.99 -9.25 -8.66
N GLU A 158 14.10 -9.91 -8.99
CA GLU A 158 14.09 -11.28 -9.52
C GLU A 158 13.59 -12.29 -8.48
N LEU A 159 14.00 -12.14 -7.22
CA LEU A 159 13.48 -12.98 -6.13
C LEU A 159 11.96 -12.81 -5.99
N MET A 160 11.45 -11.57 -5.99
CA MET A 160 10.01 -11.29 -5.93
C MET A 160 9.26 -11.90 -7.12
N ARG A 161 9.80 -11.80 -8.35
CA ARG A 161 9.25 -12.47 -9.55
C ARG A 161 9.18 -13.98 -9.38
N GLY A 162 10.25 -14.59 -8.89
CA GLY A 162 10.30 -16.03 -8.61
C GLY A 162 9.21 -16.48 -7.65
N MET A 163 8.96 -15.71 -6.59
CA MET A 163 7.89 -15.99 -5.63
C MET A 163 6.50 -15.91 -6.26
N VAL A 164 6.26 -14.90 -7.12
CA VAL A 164 4.99 -14.76 -7.86
C VAL A 164 4.78 -15.95 -8.80
N LEU A 165 5.80 -16.28 -9.59
CA LEU A 165 5.73 -17.43 -10.52
C LEU A 165 5.54 -18.78 -9.82
N ALA A 166 6.02 -18.92 -8.58
CA ALA A 166 5.81 -20.09 -7.76
C ALA A 166 4.41 -20.18 -7.13
N GLY A 167 3.52 -19.19 -7.34
CA GLY A 167 2.17 -19.16 -6.79
C GLY A 167 2.11 -18.85 -5.29
N GLU A 168 3.19 -18.31 -4.69
CA GLU A 168 3.25 -18.05 -3.27
C GLU A 168 2.21 -16.98 -2.81
N LEU A 169 1.78 -16.09 -3.73
CA LEU A 169 0.81 -15.03 -3.43
C LEU A 169 -0.63 -15.53 -3.31
N ASP A 170 -0.96 -16.72 -3.83
CA ASP A 170 -2.31 -17.27 -3.81
C ASP A 170 -2.80 -17.59 -2.39
N HIS A 171 -1.88 -17.69 -1.44
CA HIS A 171 -2.15 -18.01 -0.03
C HIS A 171 -2.12 -16.80 0.90
N LEU A 172 -2.03 -15.59 0.34
CA LEU A 172 -2.03 -14.38 1.15
C LEU A 172 -3.38 -14.14 1.84
N VAL A 173 -3.32 -13.74 3.09
CA VAL A 173 -4.51 -13.36 3.86
C VAL A 173 -5.05 -12.02 3.32
N PRO A 174 -6.32 -11.96 2.89
CA PRO A 174 -6.89 -10.76 2.26
C PRO A 174 -6.71 -9.47 3.04
N GLU A 175 -6.89 -9.53 4.36
CA GLU A 175 -6.75 -8.38 5.25
C GLU A 175 -5.31 -7.86 5.30
N ARG A 176 -4.29 -8.75 5.20
CA ARG A 176 -2.88 -8.34 5.13
C ARG A 176 -2.57 -7.67 3.78
N VAL A 177 -3.15 -8.18 2.68
CA VAL A 177 -3.03 -7.54 1.35
C VAL A 177 -3.63 -6.14 1.38
N TRP A 178 -4.83 -6.00 1.96
CA TRP A 178 -5.47 -4.69 2.12
C TRP A 178 -4.62 -3.72 2.94
N GLN A 179 -4.02 -4.17 4.04
CA GLN A 179 -3.14 -3.31 4.85
C GLN A 179 -1.94 -2.75 4.07
N GLU A 180 -1.30 -3.57 3.22
CA GLU A 180 -0.18 -3.12 2.38
C GLU A 180 -0.66 -2.16 1.27
N LEU A 181 -1.80 -2.45 0.63
CA LEU A 181 -2.41 -1.56 -0.38
C LEU A 181 -2.82 -0.22 0.25
N SER A 182 -3.57 -0.24 1.35
CA SER A 182 -3.97 0.96 2.10
C SER A 182 -2.74 1.78 2.51
N GLY A 183 -1.71 1.11 3.04
CA GLY A 183 -0.44 1.75 3.40
C GLY A 183 0.28 2.40 2.20
N ALA A 184 0.19 1.81 1.01
CA ALA A 184 0.75 2.38 -0.21
C ALA A 184 -0.04 3.61 -0.70
N LEU A 185 -1.37 3.53 -0.66
CA LEU A 185 -2.26 4.64 -1.05
C LEU A 185 -2.11 5.90 -0.17
N ARG A 186 -1.62 5.73 1.07
CA ARG A 186 -1.31 6.85 1.98
C ARG A 186 0.04 7.51 1.74
N THR A 187 0.84 7.01 0.80
CA THR A 187 2.16 7.57 0.49
C THR A 187 2.08 8.68 -0.56
N ASN A 188 3.22 9.32 -0.82
CA ASN A 188 3.30 10.39 -1.83
C ASN A 188 3.30 9.88 -3.28
N ARG A 189 3.59 8.59 -3.51
CA ARG A 189 3.75 8.01 -4.85
C ARG A 189 3.10 6.62 -4.94
N PRO A 190 1.75 6.51 -4.79
CA PRO A 190 1.03 5.25 -4.92
C PRO A 190 1.28 4.53 -6.26
N SER A 191 1.54 5.28 -7.35
CA SER A 191 1.89 4.72 -8.65
C SER A 191 3.08 3.76 -8.58
N ALA A 192 4.10 4.05 -7.75
CA ALA A 192 5.27 3.20 -7.62
C ALA A 192 4.94 1.82 -7.00
N PHE A 193 3.87 1.71 -6.21
CA PHE A 193 3.34 0.42 -5.75
C PHE A 193 2.81 -0.39 -6.93
N LEU A 194 1.92 0.19 -7.74
CA LEU A 194 1.33 -0.46 -8.92
C LEU A 194 2.41 -0.89 -9.92
N GLN A 195 3.34 0.00 -10.23
CA GLN A 195 4.48 -0.27 -11.11
C GLN A 195 5.33 -1.43 -10.60
N THR A 196 5.58 -1.49 -9.30
CA THR A 196 6.36 -2.57 -8.68
C THR A 196 5.61 -3.90 -8.75
N LEU A 197 4.33 -3.92 -8.40
CA LEU A 197 3.50 -5.12 -8.53
C LEU A 197 3.41 -5.60 -9.98
N ARG A 198 3.30 -4.68 -10.93
CA ARG A 198 3.27 -5.01 -12.37
C ARG A 198 4.60 -5.60 -12.84
N ARG A 199 5.72 -4.98 -12.47
CA ARG A 199 7.07 -5.47 -12.81
C ARG A 199 7.36 -6.86 -12.26
N THR A 200 6.76 -7.23 -11.13
CA THR A 200 6.91 -8.56 -10.52
C THR A 200 5.88 -9.57 -11.02
N GLY A 201 4.84 -9.14 -11.73
CA GLY A 201 3.69 -9.96 -12.10
C GLY A 201 2.63 -10.07 -10.99
N ALA A 202 2.88 -9.52 -9.81
CA ALA A 202 1.98 -9.59 -8.67
C ALA A 202 0.66 -8.82 -8.91
N LEU A 203 0.67 -7.78 -9.75
CA LEU A 203 -0.54 -7.00 -10.06
C LEU A 203 -1.61 -7.89 -10.70
N ASN A 204 -1.23 -8.70 -11.67
CA ASN A 204 -2.15 -9.62 -12.35
C ASN A 204 -2.75 -10.68 -11.41
N VAL A 205 -1.98 -11.14 -10.41
CA VAL A 205 -2.45 -12.12 -9.43
C VAL A 205 -3.41 -11.49 -8.42
N LEU A 206 -3.09 -10.31 -7.91
CA LEU A 206 -3.81 -9.69 -6.79
C LEU A 206 -4.96 -8.78 -7.23
N LEU A 207 -4.72 -8.00 -8.29
CA LEU A 207 -5.64 -6.98 -8.82
C LEU A 207 -5.71 -7.08 -10.36
N PRO A 208 -6.17 -8.24 -10.89
CA PRO A 208 -6.26 -8.44 -12.35
C PRO A 208 -7.14 -7.40 -13.03
N GLU A 209 -8.14 -6.84 -12.34
CA GLU A 209 -9.00 -5.78 -12.85
C GLU A 209 -8.23 -4.48 -13.11
N VAL A 210 -7.25 -4.16 -12.27
CA VAL A 210 -6.37 -3.00 -12.44
C VAL A 210 -5.31 -3.29 -13.51
N ASP A 211 -4.75 -4.51 -13.51
CA ASP A 211 -3.76 -4.91 -14.52
C ASP A 211 -4.35 -4.89 -15.94
N ALA A 212 -5.62 -5.22 -16.08
CA ALA A 212 -6.34 -5.20 -17.36
C ALA A 212 -6.52 -3.80 -17.96
N LEU A 213 -6.32 -2.73 -17.20
CA LEU A 213 -6.38 -1.35 -17.73
C LEU A 213 -5.16 -0.99 -18.58
N TYR A 214 -4.03 -1.66 -18.38
CA TYR A 214 -2.82 -1.39 -19.17
C TYR A 214 -2.98 -1.93 -20.59
N GLY A 215 -2.69 -1.10 -21.56
CA GLY A 215 -2.93 -1.39 -22.98
C GLY A 215 -4.33 -1.02 -23.48
N VAL A 216 -5.23 -0.54 -22.60
CA VAL A 216 -6.55 -0.05 -22.99
C VAL A 216 -6.44 1.40 -23.48
N PRO A 217 -6.68 1.67 -24.80
CA PRO A 217 -6.47 3.00 -25.36
C PRO A 217 -7.62 3.95 -24.97
N GLN A 218 -7.30 5.19 -24.69
CA GLN A 218 -8.23 6.28 -24.44
C GLN A 218 -8.15 7.35 -25.52
N ARG A 219 -9.17 8.21 -25.59
CA ARG A 219 -9.20 9.33 -26.55
C ARG A 219 -8.13 10.36 -26.18
N ILE A 220 -7.19 10.59 -27.10
CA ILE A 220 -6.04 11.48 -26.90
C ILE A 220 -6.44 12.92 -26.59
N GLU A 221 -7.60 13.36 -27.06
CA GLU A 221 -8.12 14.72 -26.84
C GLU A 221 -8.45 14.98 -25.37
N PHE A 222 -8.75 13.92 -24.62
CA PHE A 222 -9.10 13.98 -23.20
C PHE A 222 -8.04 13.36 -22.29
N HIS A 223 -7.27 12.40 -22.82
CA HIS A 223 -6.27 11.63 -22.10
C HIS A 223 -4.98 11.57 -22.93
N PRO A 224 -4.11 12.60 -22.85
CA PRO A 224 -2.87 12.64 -23.63
C PRO A 224 -1.91 11.48 -23.34
N GLU A 225 -2.02 10.85 -22.17
CA GLU A 225 -1.32 9.64 -21.76
C GLU A 225 -1.79 8.38 -22.52
N ILE A 226 -2.96 8.42 -23.16
CA ILE A 226 -3.61 7.39 -23.98
C ILE A 226 -3.95 6.11 -23.22
N ASP A 227 -3.07 5.54 -22.43
CA ASP A 227 -3.23 4.27 -21.73
C ASP A 227 -4.00 4.44 -20.42
N ALA A 228 -5.09 3.64 -20.23
CA ALA A 228 -5.94 3.73 -19.04
C ALA A 228 -5.22 3.28 -17.74
N GLY A 229 -4.28 2.33 -17.83
CA GLY A 229 -3.49 1.92 -16.68
C GLY A 229 -2.50 3.00 -16.24
N ILE A 230 -1.83 3.66 -17.20
CA ILE A 230 -0.97 4.83 -16.92
C ILE A 230 -1.79 5.97 -16.34
N HIS A 231 -2.97 6.25 -16.90
CA HIS A 231 -3.91 7.22 -16.35
C HIS A 231 -4.23 6.91 -14.89
N THR A 232 -4.56 5.66 -14.58
CA THR A 232 -4.88 5.22 -13.20
C THR A 232 -3.71 5.47 -12.24
N GLU A 233 -2.46 5.22 -12.66
CA GLU A 233 -1.27 5.57 -11.86
C GLU A 233 -1.20 7.07 -11.55
N MET A 234 -1.42 7.90 -12.57
CA MET A 234 -1.37 9.37 -12.44
C MET A 234 -2.51 9.90 -11.55
N VAL A 235 -3.70 9.30 -11.65
CA VAL A 235 -4.85 9.62 -10.78
C VAL A 235 -4.58 9.25 -9.33
N CYS A 236 -3.95 8.09 -9.08
CA CYS A 236 -3.52 7.70 -7.73
C CYS A 236 -2.50 8.69 -7.13
N ASP A 237 -1.48 9.09 -7.89
CA ASP A 237 -0.52 10.08 -7.42
C ASP A 237 -1.17 11.46 -7.18
N MET A 238 -2.12 11.86 -8.02
CA MET A 238 -2.86 13.10 -7.84
C MET A 238 -3.79 13.04 -6.62
N SER A 239 -4.46 11.90 -6.39
CA SER A 239 -5.30 11.72 -5.18
C SER A 239 -4.48 11.85 -3.90
N ALA A 240 -3.26 11.29 -3.88
CA ALA A 240 -2.33 11.43 -2.76
C ALA A 240 -1.86 12.89 -2.55
N ARG A 241 -1.75 13.68 -3.63
CA ARG A 241 -1.42 15.11 -3.56
C ARG A 241 -2.59 15.95 -3.03
N LEU A 242 -3.83 15.65 -3.46
CA LEU A 242 -5.03 16.39 -3.07
C LEU A 242 -5.54 16.03 -1.67
N ALA A 243 -5.37 14.78 -1.26
CA ALA A 243 -5.82 14.24 0.02
C ALA A 243 -4.71 13.39 0.66
N PRO A 244 -3.62 14.01 1.17
CA PRO A 244 -2.49 13.29 1.73
C PRO A 244 -2.88 12.39 2.90
N GLY A 245 -2.49 11.11 2.83
CA GLY A 245 -2.77 10.14 3.88
C GLY A 245 -4.18 9.53 3.85
N GLU A 246 -5.04 9.93 2.91
CA GLU A 246 -6.44 9.49 2.81
C GLU A 246 -6.58 8.29 1.86
N ASP A 247 -6.36 7.08 2.36
CA ASP A 247 -6.49 5.86 1.58
C ASP A 247 -7.92 5.60 1.05
N LEU A 248 -8.92 6.15 1.71
CA LEU A 248 -10.31 6.12 1.26
C LEU A 248 -10.47 6.77 -0.12
N ILE A 249 -9.90 7.97 -0.30
CA ILE A 249 -9.88 8.69 -1.57
C ILE A 249 -8.97 7.97 -2.57
N GLY A 250 -7.77 7.57 -2.13
CA GLY A 250 -6.80 6.86 -2.96
C GLY A 250 -7.35 5.56 -3.55
N PHE A 251 -8.10 4.77 -2.75
CA PHE A 251 -8.70 3.53 -3.25
C PHE A 251 -9.83 3.79 -4.25
N ALA A 252 -10.71 4.75 -3.99
CA ALA A 252 -11.77 5.10 -4.93
C ALA A 252 -11.18 5.63 -6.25
N ALA A 253 -10.10 6.41 -6.19
CA ALA A 253 -9.34 6.87 -7.35
C ALA A 253 -8.70 5.71 -8.13
N LEU A 254 -8.14 4.70 -7.44
CA LEU A 254 -7.55 3.51 -8.07
C LEU A 254 -8.56 2.72 -8.93
N VAL A 255 -9.80 2.63 -8.49
CA VAL A 255 -10.79 1.73 -9.10
C VAL A 255 -11.89 2.43 -9.92
N HIS A 256 -11.83 3.76 -10.06
CA HIS A 256 -12.92 4.53 -10.70
C HIS A 256 -13.18 4.13 -12.15
N ASP A 257 -12.15 3.71 -12.86
CA ASP A 257 -12.17 3.44 -14.30
C ASP A 257 -12.06 1.96 -14.68
N LEU A 258 -12.24 1.02 -13.73
CA LEU A 258 -12.11 -0.43 -14.00
C LEU A 258 -13.00 -0.90 -15.16
N GLY A 259 -14.11 -0.25 -15.38
CA GLY A 259 -15.03 -0.58 -16.47
C GLY A 259 -14.47 -0.33 -17.87
N LYS A 260 -13.43 0.50 -18.04
CA LYS A 260 -12.83 0.74 -19.36
C LYS A 260 -12.27 -0.54 -19.98
N ALA A 261 -11.66 -1.42 -19.17
CA ALA A 261 -11.18 -2.72 -19.63
C ALA A 261 -12.31 -3.71 -19.97
N LEU A 262 -13.54 -3.44 -19.55
CA LEU A 262 -14.73 -4.29 -19.78
C LEU A 262 -15.57 -3.85 -20.97
N THR A 263 -15.25 -2.73 -21.61
CA THR A 263 -15.95 -2.27 -22.82
C THR A 263 -15.52 -3.09 -24.03
N ASP A 264 -16.42 -3.18 -25.03
CA ASP A 264 -16.10 -3.88 -26.28
C ASP A 264 -14.91 -3.22 -26.99
N PRO A 265 -13.83 -3.96 -27.28
CA PRO A 265 -12.65 -3.45 -27.99
C PRO A 265 -12.95 -2.84 -29.34
N SER A 266 -14.01 -3.29 -30.04
CA SER A 266 -14.45 -2.73 -31.32
C SER A 266 -14.93 -1.27 -31.21
N GLY A 267 -15.32 -0.84 -30.02
CA GLY A 267 -15.74 0.53 -29.70
C GLY A 267 -14.63 1.46 -29.25
N TRP A 268 -13.42 0.92 -28.98
CA TRP A 268 -12.30 1.71 -28.48
C TRP A 268 -11.88 2.81 -29.49
N PRO A 269 -11.41 3.95 -29.01
CA PRO A 269 -11.16 4.38 -27.63
C PRO A 269 -12.36 5.03 -26.91
N LYS A 270 -13.60 4.73 -27.31
CA LYS A 270 -14.83 5.23 -26.67
C LYS A 270 -15.33 4.17 -25.68
N HIS A 271 -15.21 4.46 -24.42
CA HIS A 271 -15.61 3.54 -23.35
C HIS A 271 -17.04 3.85 -22.88
N ILE A 272 -18.02 3.63 -23.76
CA ILE A 272 -19.42 3.94 -23.46
C ILE A 272 -19.90 3.02 -22.32
N THR A 273 -20.54 3.60 -21.30
CA THR A 273 -21.11 2.92 -20.12
C THR A 273 -20.07 2.26 -19.20
N HIS A 274 -18.77 2.60 -19.32
CA HIS A 274 -17.74 2.03 -18.43
C HIS A 274 -18.03 2.31 -16.95
N GLU A 275 -18.66 3.44 -16.62
CA GLU A 275 -19.07 3.81 -15.27
C GLU A 275 -20.07 2.82 -14.65
N HIS A 276 -20.86 2.15 -15.48
CA HIS A 276 -21.78 1.10 -15.04
C HIS A 276 -21.13 -0.29 -15.06
N LEU A 277 -20.35 -0.60 -16.10
CA LEU A 277 -19.65 -1.88 -16.25
C LEU A 277 -18.60 -2.07 -15.15
N GLY A 278 -18.00 -0.99 -14.65
CA GLY A 278 -16.97 -1.03 -13.61
C GLY A 278 -17.51 -1.39 -12.22
N VAL A 279 -18.77 -1.08 -11.90
CA VAL A 279 -19.33 -1.28 -10.56
C VAL A 279 -19.20 -2.73 -10.06
N PRO A 280 -19.57 -3.78 -10.82
CA PRO A 280 -19.38 -5.16 -10.39
C PRO A 280 -17.91 -5.52 -10.15
N ALA A 281 -16.99 -4.98 -10.96
CA ALA A 281 -15.54 -5.20 -10.77
C ALA A 281 -15.04 -4.55 -9.47
N VAL A 282 -15.46 -3.33 -9.18
CA VAL A 282 -15.16 -2.65 -7.90
C VAL A 282 -15.68 -3.46 -6.72
N GLU A 283 -16.90 -3.97 -6.80
CA GLU A 283 -17.49 -4.79 -5.74
C GLU A 283 -16.74 -6.11 -5.55
N ALA A 284 -16.28 -6.75 -6.62
CA ALA A 284 -15.48 -7.97 -6.58
C ALA A 284 -14.13 -7.74 -5.88
N VAL A 285 -13.44 -6.65 -6.20
CA VAL A 285 -12.19 -6.25 -5.51
C VAL A 285 -12.44 -6.03 -4.03
N CYS A 286 -13.50 -5.28 -3.67
CA CYS A 286 -13.85 -5.02 -2.27
C CYS A 286 -14.17 -6.29 -1.49
N ALA A 287 -14.88 -7.24 -2.10
CA ALA A 287 -15.21 -8.53 -1.49
C ALA A 287 -13.96 -9.40 -1.31
N ARG A 288 -13.07 -9.45 -2.31
CA ARG A 288 -11.81 -10.22 -2.28
C ARG A 288 -10.93 -9.83 -1.10
N PHE A 289 -10.78 -8.55 -0.83
CA PHE A 289 -9.92 -8.05 0.24
C PHE A 289 -10.66 -7.70 1.53
N LYS A 290 -11.96 -8.04 1.63
CA LYS A 290 -12.81 -7.77 2.83
C LYS A 290 -12.73 -6.31 3.26
N MET A 291 -12.84 -5.41 2.31
CA MET A 291 -12.64 -3.98 2.56
C MET A 291 -13.68 -3.37 3.51
N PRO A 292 -13.29 -2.33 4.26
CA PRO A 292 -14.23 -1.59 5.09
C PRO A 292 -15.40 -1.03 4.27
N ALA A 293 -16.59 -1.01 4.85
CA ALA A 293 -17.82 -0.58 4.17
C ALA A 293 -17.75 0.85 3.61
N ALA A 294 -17.01 1.75 4.27
CA ALA A 294 -16.80 3.11 3.78
C ALA A 294 -16.02 3.15 2.47
N HIS A 295 -14.92 2.37 2.37
CA HIS A 295 -14.12 2.26 1.15
C HIS A 295 -14.94 1.69 -0.01
N ARG A 296 -15.69 0.59 0.23
CA ARG A 296 -16.58 0.02 -0.78
C ARG A 296 -17.61 1.03 -1.26
N ALA A 297 -18.29 1.73 -0.35
CA ALA A 297 -19.32 2.68 -0.70
C ALA A 297 -18.78 3.82 -1.57
N LEU A 298 -17.66 4.45 -1.15
CA LEU A 298 -17.08 5.56 -1.91
C LEU A 298 -16.51 5.10 -3.26
N ALA A 299 -15.88 3.93 -3.33
CA ALA A 299 -15.37 3.37 -4.58
C ALA A 299 -16.49 3.11 -5.60
N VAL A 300 -17.62 2.54 -5.17
CA VAL A 300 -18.81 2.34 -6.02
C VAL A 300 -19.38 3.67 -6.50
N HIS A 301 -19.47 4.67 -5.61
CA HIS A 301 -19.94 6.00 -6.00
C HIS A 301 -18.97 6.69 -6.96
N GLY A 302 -17.67 6.62 -6.71
CA GLY A 302 -16.62 7.15 -7.58
C GLY A 302 -16.73 6.55 -8.99
N CYS A 303 -16.79 5.23 -9.09
CA CYS A 303 -16.90 4.54 -10.36
C CYS A 303 -18.17 4.94 -11.13
N ARG A 304 -19.33 4.94 -10.45
CA ARG A 304 -20.64 5.20 -11.09
C ARG A 304 -20.86 6.65 -11.47
N GLU A 305 -20.42 7.60 -10.65
CA GLU A 305 -20.87 9.00 -10.74
C GLU A 305 -19.81 9.96 -11.27
N HIS A 306 -18.52 9.55 -11.46
CA HIS A 306 -17.47 10.49 -11.85
C HIS A 306 -17.80 11.27 -13.14
N LEU A 307 -18.42 10.65 -14.15
CA LEU A 307 -18.79 11.33 -15.37
C LEU A 307 -19.90 12.37 -15.15
N ASN A 308 -20.84 12.13 -14.23
CA ASN A 308 -21.87 13.08 -13.86
C ASN A 308 -21.24 14.31 -13.18
N ILE A 309 -20.25 14.10 -12.31
CA ILE A 309 -19.53 15.21 -11.65
C ILE A 309 -18.73 16.02 -12.67
N HIS A 310 -18.09 15.37 -13.65
CA HIS A 310 -17.36 16.10 -14.71
C HIS A 310 -18.24 17.00 -15.58
N ARG A 311 -19.55 16.73 -15.65
CA ARG A 311 -20.54 17.49 -16.42
C ARG A 311 -21.60 18.12 -15.53
N LEU A 312 -21.25 18.46 -14.28
CA LEU A 312 -22.19 18.91 -13.27
C LEU A 312 -22.96 20.17 -13.71
N ASP A 313 -22.28 21.10 -14.39
CA ASP A 313 -22.82 22.33 -14.93
C ASP A 313 -23.80 22.11 -16.12
N GLU A 314 -23.77 20.96 -16.74
CA GLU A 314 -24.69 20.56 -17.82
C GLU A 314 -25.92 19.80 -17.30
N LEU A 315 -25.91 19.38 -16.02
CA LEU A 315 -26.97 18.56 -15.45
C LEU A 315 -28.20 19.37 -15.05
N ARG A 316 -29.37 18.80 -15.22
CA ARG A 316 -30.60 19.36 -14.71
C ARG A 316 -30.66 19.25 -13.17
N PRO A 317 -31.36 20.19 -12.48
CA PRO A 317 -31.49 20.15 -11.02
C PRO A 317 -32.00 18.81 -10.47
N GLU A 318 -32.95 18.18 -11.16
CA GLU A 318 -33.50 16.86 -10.77
C GLU A 318 -32.42 15.78 -10.84
N THR A 319 -31.56 15.80 -11.86
CA THR A 319 -30.46 14.84 -12.02
C THR A 319 -29.41 15.03 -10.92
N VAL A 320 -29.12 16.28 -10.53
CA VAL A 320 -28.22 16.60 -9.40
C VAL A 320 -28.84 16.10 -8.09
N HIS A 321 -30.11 16.34 -7.86
CA HIS A 321 -30.82 15.85 -6.67
C HIS A 321 -30.76 14.32 -6.57
N ASP A 322 -31.04 13.61 -7.66
CA ASP A 322 -30.97 12.15 -7.71
C ASP A 322 -29.55 11.61 -7.47
N LEU A 323 -28.53 12.31 -7.99
CA LEU A 323 -27.13 12.00 -7.73
C LEU A 323 -26.82 12.13 -6.22
N LEU A 324 -27.22 13.25 -5.59
CA LEU A 324 -27.02 13.46 -4.15
C LEU A 324 -27.75 12.41 -3.30
N GLN A 325 -28.93 11.96 -3.71
CA GLN A 325 -29.63 10.84 -3.07
C GLN A 325 -28.86 9.51 -3.21
N ARG A 326 -28.38 9.17 -4.44
CA ARG A 326 -27.65 7.93 -4.69
C ARG A 326 -26.37 7.82 -3.88
N ILE A 327 -25.65 8.92 -3.69
CA ILE A 327 -24.44 8.95 -2.86
C ILE A 327 -24.74 9.13 -1.36
N ASP A 328 -26.02 9.19 -0.98
CA ASP A 328 -26.45 9.38 0.42
C ASP A 328 -25.94 10.70 1.04
N ALA A 329 -25.83 11.76 0.21
CA ALA A 329 -25.25 13.05 0.62
C ALA A 329 -26.01 13.76 1.74
N PHE A 330 -27.34 13.59 1.78
CA PHE A 330 -28.19 14.23 2.79
C PHE A 330 -27.94 13.69 4.22
N ARG A 331 -27.50 12.45 4.36
CA ARG A 331 -27.12 11.87 5.65
C ARG A 331 -25.61 11.88 5.87
N ARG A 332 -24.83 11.95 4.79
CA ARG A 332 -23.36 11.89 4.79
C ARG A 332 -22.79 12.95 3.86
N PRO A 333 -22.89 14.23 4.25
CA PRO A 333 -22.48 15.34 3.39
C PRO A 333 -20.98 15.32 3.05
N GLU A 334 -20.14 14.65 3.87
CA GLU A 334 -18.72 14.46 3.58
C GLU A 334 -18.47 13.72 2.25
N ARG A 335 -19.41 12.88 1.79
CA ARG A 335 -19.30 12.15 0.51
C ARG A 335 -19.27 13.07 -0.71
N VAL A 336 -19.91 14.21 -0.62
CA VAL A 336 -19.87 15.24 -1.67
C VAL A 336 -18.44 15.70 -1.91
N ARG A 337 -17.75 16.09 -0.83
CA ARG A 337 -16.33 16.48 -0.89
C ARG A 337 -15.43 15.34 -1.33
N GLN A 338 -15.65 14.13 -0.80
CA GLN A 338 -14.88 12.95 -1.17
C GLN A 338 -14.98 12.64 -2.66
N LEU A 339 -16.20 12.66 -3.22
CA LEU A 339 -16.43 12.44 -4.64
C LEU A 339 -15.83 13.55 -5.51
N ALA A 340 -15.94 14.82 -5.07
CA ALA A 340 -15.30 15.94 -5.75
C ALA A 340 -13.78 15.76 -5.83
N LEU A 341 -13.11 15.32 -4.76
CA LEU A 341 -11.67 15.05 -4.73
C LEU A 341 -11.25 13.92 -5.69
N ILE A 342 -12.05 12.84 -5.78
CA ILE A 342 -11.79 11.75 -6.73
C ILE A 342 -11.86 12.27 -8.17
N CYS A 343 -12.91 13.03 -8.51
CA CYS A 343 -13.08 13.58 -9.85
C CYS A 343 -12.04 14.67 -10.18
N GLU A 344 -11.61 15.45 -9.19
CA GLU A 344 -10.49 16.39 -9.36
C GLU A 344 -9.19 15.61 -9.61
N ALA A 345 -8.95 14.51 -8.90
CA ALA A 345 -7.79 13.66 -9.11
C ALA A 345 -7.81 13.05 -10.52
N ASP A 346 -8.95 12.56 -11.01
CA ASP A 346 -9.11 12.11 -12.40
C ASP A 346 -8.78 13.23 -13.40
N LYS A 347 -9.36 14.40 -13.26
CA LYS A 347 -9.10 15.50 -14.19
C LYS A 347 -7.64 15.95 -14.18
N ARG A 348 -7.06 16.15 -13.00
CA ARG A 348 -5.70 16.65 -12.83
C ARG A 348 -4.62 15.56 -12.91
N GLY A 349 -5.02 14.31 -12.81
CA GLY A 349 -4.18 13.14 -13.05
C GLY A 349 -3.89 12.88 -14.53
N ARG A 350 -4.35 13.71 -15.46
CA ARG A 350 -4.07 13.59 -16.90
C ARG A 350 -2.76 14.29 -17.25
N LEU A 351 -2.06 13.77 -18.23
CA LEU A 351 -0.78 14.32 -18.67
C LEU A 351 -0.91 15.80 -19.04
N GLY A 352 -0.10 16.65 -18.39
CA GLY A 352 -0.09 18.10 -18.63
C GLY A 352 -1.19 18.87 -17.89
N LEU A 353 -2.08 18.22 -17.12
CA LEU A 353 -3.19 18.89 -16.42
C LEU A 353 -3.01 18.97 -14.89
N SER A 354 -1.84 18.67 -14.34
CA SER A 354 -1.60 18.62 -12.88
C SER A 354 -1.95 19.93 -12.13
N GLU A 355 -1.85 21.08 -12.82
CA GLU A 355 -2.18 22.40 -12.26
C GLU A 355 -3.49 22.98 -12.83
N ALA A 356 -4.29 22.15 -13.54
CA ALA A 356 -5.56 22.61 -14.09
C ALA A 356 -6.57 22.93 -12.97
N GLU A 357 -7.40 23.95 -13.21
CA GLU A 357 -8.55 24.25 -12.35
C GLU A 357 -9.63 23.19 -12.50
N TYR A 358 -10.30 22.88 -11.39
CA TYR A 358 -11.46 21.98 -11.36
C TYR A 358 -12.65 22.66 -10.68
N PRO A 359 -13.40 23.49 -11.43
CA PRO A 359 -14.50 24.26 -10.86
C PRO A 359 -15.67 23.42 -10.37
N ASN A 360 -15.91 22.24 -10.99
CA ASN A 360 -17.05 21.36 -10.66
C ASN A 360 -17.00 20.89 -9.20
N GLY A 361 -15.81 20.70 -8.64
CA GLY A 361 -15.65 20.39 -7.21
C GLY A 361 -16.19 21.49 -6.30
N LYS A 362 -16.04 22.78 -6.70
CA LYS A 362 -16.55 23.94 -5.95
C LYS A 362 -18.07 24.10 -6.10
N LEU A 363 -18.63 23.69 -7.24
CA LEU A 363 -20.08 23.75 -7.47
C LEU A 363 -20.84 22.68 -6.71
N LEU A 364 -20.17 21.57 -6.38
CA LEU A 364 -20.75 20.45 -5.67
C LEU A 364 -20.79 20.65 -4.15
N VAL A 365 -19.84 21.41 -3.58
CA VAL A 365 -19.67 21.72 -2.15
C VAL A 365 -20.36 23.03 -1.81
#